data_116992b46c67aa67086f28782cf5e2d8
#
_entry.id   116992b46c67aa67086f28782cf5e2d8
#
_cell.length_a   1.000
_cell.length_b   1.000
_cell.length_c   1.000
_cell.angle_alpha   90.00
_cell.angle_beta   90.00
_cell.angle_gamma   90.00
#
_symmetry.space_group_name_H-M   'P 1'
#
loop_
_entity.id
_entity.type
_entity.pdbx_description
1 polymer ?
#
loop_
_entity_poly.entity_id
_entity_poly.type
_entity_poly.pdbx_seq_one_letter_code
_entity_poly.pdbx_strand_id
1 'polypeptide(L)'
;MSLLLSCGNADDDVSFNIDLNGDLGQGKPVDSCLDLGENDLILSIQDQFTTLPGKVSIFFKVSDANGNPVSGLTANQFTIYEQGRNDDCFNTISTSESFARISPNSQIFSNNTLLVLDLSASVLSGSLNELKSASVSFVNNVMPPETQDSFKMAIYWFDGEDELHLLQPLTAVKDELTLAIDGITPDISNDPSTDLYGAVIKSTDIAEGLLDEARSNSTISAASVVIFTDGTDQASRYSESDALASVRNADLNISFFTIGLGAEIDTEVLTEIGRTFSVFAGNKEELETTFNDISFRVSERANSFYLFEYCTPKRDGSGVNNLAISVTDDSRQGAVQTEFNANGFSGGCQ
;
A
#
# COMPACT_ATOMS: atom_id res chain seq x y z
N MET A 1 -22.47 -10.26 -54.68
CA MET A 1 -22.51 -11.17 -53.53
C MET A 1 -21.07 -11.31 -53.05
N SER A 2 -20.68 -10.38 -52.20
CA SER A 2 -19.28 -10.26 -51.73
C SER A 2 -19.26 -10.58 -50.24
N LEU A 3 -18.61 -11.70 -49.86
CA LEU A 3 -18.41 -12.12 -48.48
C LEU A 3 -17.22 -11.28 -47.93
N LEU A 4 -17.51 -10.47 -46.95
CA LEU A 4 -16.50 -9.86 -46.08
C LEU A 4 -16.24 -10.83 -44.95
N LEU A 5 -15.05 -11.44 -44.92
CA LEU A 5 -14.49 -12.12 -43.77
C LEU A 5 -14.00 -11.04 -42.79
N SER A 6 -14.72 -10.94 -41.66
CA SER A 6 -14.25 -10.20 -40.50
C SER A 6 -13.29 -11.13 -39.74
N CYS A 7 -12.00 -10.77 -39.71
CA CYS A 7 -11.08 -11.28 -38.70
C CYS A 7 -11.45 -10.61 -37.37
N GLY A 8 -12.06 -11.34 -36.48
CA GLY A 8 -12.18 -10.95 -35.08
C GLY A 8 -10.80 -11.07 -34.43
N ASN A 9 -10.27 -9.95 -33.93
CA ASN A 9 -9.22 -9.99 -32.93
C ASN A 9 -9.81 -10.66 -31.68
N ALA A 10 -9.25 -11.79 -31.32
CA ALA A 10 -9.42 -12.30 -29.96
C ALA A 10 -8.55 -11.41 -29.08
N ASP A 11 -9.13 -10.35 -28.53
CA ASP A 11 -8.62 -9.76 -27.32
C ASP A 11 -8.81 -10.83 -26.23
N ASP A 12 -7.71 -11.44 -25.83
CA ASP A 12 -7.66 -12.20 -24.57
C ASP A 12 -7.90 -11.20 -23.44
N ASP A 13 -9.16 -10.95 -23.15
CA ASP A 13 -9.60 -10.33 -21.89
C ASP A 13 -9.15 -11.25 -20.76
N VAL A 14 -7.96 -11.02 -20.24
CA VAL A 14 -7.57 -11.56 -18.95
C VAL A 14 -8.43 -10.83 -17.92
N SER A 15 -9.58 -11.43 -17.61
CA SER A 15 -10.45 -10.94 -16.56
C SER A 15 -9.74 -11.15 -15.22
N PHE A 16 -9.13 -10.08 -14.71
CA PHE A 16 -8.66 -10.04 -13.34
C PHE A 16 -9.90 -10.10 -12.43
N ASN A 17 -10.06 -11.17 -11.68
CA ASN A 17 -11.01 -11.20 -10.57
C ASN A 17 -10.44 -10.28 -9.48
N ILE A 18 -10.83 -9.02 -9.51
CA ILE A 18 -10.61 -8.11 -8.40
C ILE A 18 -11.59 -8.55 -7.31
N ASP A 19 -11.08 -9.19 -6.27
CA ASP A 19 -11.87 -9.40 -5.05
C ASP A 19 -12.11 -8.03 -4.43
N LEU A 20 -13.39 -7.70 -4.18
CA LEU A 20 -13.82 -6.43 -3.62
C LEU A 20 -13.31 -6.19 -2.17
N ASN A 21 -12.65 -7.16 -1.57
CA ASN A 21 -11.94 -7.02 -0.30
C ASN A 21 -10.50 -6.46 -0.43
N GLY A 22 -10.06 -6.10 -1.62
CA GLY A 22 -8.90 -5.25 -1.84
C GLY A 22 -7.52 -5.87 -1.59
N ASP A 23 -7.41 -7.16 -1.36
CA ASP A 23 -6.16 -7.82 -0.99
C ASP A 23 -5.60 -8.83 -2.02
N LEU A 24 -6.34 -9.12 -3.06
CA LEU A 24 -5.86 -10.01 -4.13
C LEU A 24 -5.32 -9.16 -5.29
N GLY A 25 -3.99 -9.00 -5.35
CA GLY A 25 -3.30 -8.47 -6.52
C GLY A 25 -3.32 -9.44 -7.69
N GLN A 26 -2.52 -9.16 -8.71
CA GLN A 26 -2.32 -10.07 -9.83
C GLN A 26 -1.78 -11.43 -9.34
N GLY A 27 -2.11 -12.49 -10.06
CA GLY A 27 -1.70 -13.84 -9.71
C GLY A 27 -2.88 -14.80 -9.65
N LYS A 28 -2.58 -16.07 -9.66
CA LYS A 28 -3.57 -17.15 -9.61
C LYS A 28 -3.13 -18.21 -8.58
N PRO A 29 -4.06 -19.04 -8.11
CA PRO A 29 -3.73 -20.19 -7.27
C PRO A 29 -2.67 -21.06 -7.96
N VAL A 30 -1.76 -21.60 -7.15
CA VAL A 30 -0.68 -22.45 -7.64
C VAL A 30 -1.23 -23.76 -8.19
N ASP A 31 -0.64 -24.25 -9.27
CA ASP A 31 -0.98 -25.54 -9.85
C ASP A 31 -0.81 -26.66 -8.82
N SER A 32 -1.78 -27.55 -8.78
CA SER A 32 -1.83 -28.68 -7.84
C SER A 32 -0.64 -29.64 -7.97
N CYS A 33 0.06 -29.61 -9.08
CA CYS A 33 1.25 -30.44 -9.26
C CYS A 33 2.40 -30.11 -8.29
N LEU A 34 2.42 -28.89 -7.72
CA LEU A 34 3.41 -28.47 -6.71
C LEU A 34 3.12 -29.06 -5.32
N ASP A 35 1.91 -29.56 -5.08
CA ASP A 35 1.48 -30.14 -3.79
C ASP A 35 1.88 -29.26 -2.58
N LEU A 36 1.75 -27.93 -2.73
CA LEU A 36 1.92 -26.99 -1.63
C LEU A 36 0.66 -27.04 -0.76
N GLY A 37 0.83 -27.15 0.54
CA GLY A 37 -0.26 -27.27 1.51
C GLY A 37 -1.23 -26.07 1.51
N GLU A 38 -2.10 -26.01 2.51
CA GLU A 38 -3.04 -24.90 2.66
C GLU A 38 -2.29 -23.56 2.85
N ASN A 39 -2.88 -22.49 2.30
CA ASN A 39 -2.29 -21.15 2.39
C ASN A 39 -2.78 -20.43 3.64
N ASP A 40 -1.90 -20.25 4.63
CA ASP A 40 -2.10 -19.36 5.79
C ASP A 40 -1.65 -17.93 5.48
N LEU A 41 -0.81 -17.77 4.45
CA LEU A 41 -0.31 -16.50 3.96
C LEU A 41 -0.80 -16.26 2.54
N ILE A 42 -1.20 -15.03 2.27
CA ILE A 42 -1.68 -14.58 0.96
C ILE A 42 -0.61 -13.70 0.34
N LEU A 43 -0.09 -14.14 -0.81
CA LEU A 43 0.81 -13.35 -1.64
C LEU A 43 -0.01 -12.67 -2.74
N SER A 44 0.03 -11.35 -2.77
CA SER A 44 -0.72 -10.53 -3.72
C SER A 44 0.26 -9.79 -4.62
N ILE A 45 0.43 -10.25 -5.87
CA ILE A 45 1.35 -9.65 -6.84
C ILE A 45 0.79 -8.30 -7.28
N GLN A 46 1.56 -7.24 -7.07
CA GLN A 46 1.18 -5.88 -7.43
C GLN A 46 1.76 -5.49 -8.79
N ASP A 47 2.98 -5.95 -9.08
CA ASP A 47 3.63 -5.73 -10.36
C ASP A 47 4.69 -6.80 -10.61
N GLN A 48 5.08 -6.95 -11.89
CA GLN A 48 6.08 -7.91 -12.30
C GLN A 48 6.74 -7.43 -13.58
N PHE A 49 8.06 -7.51 -13.63
CA PHE A 49 8.81 -7.11 -14.80
C PHE A 49 10.08 -7.96 -14.99
N THR A 50 10.59 -7.92 -16.19
CA THR A 50 11.82 -8.63 -16.57
C THR A 50 12.86 -7.66 -17.04
N THR A 51 14.14 -7.96 -16.73
CA THR A 51 15.29 -7.16 -17.17
C THR A 51 16.33 -8.06 -17.82
N LEU A 52 16.78 -7.66 -19.01
CA LEU A 52 17.86 -8.38 -19.69
C LEU A 52 19.15 -8.32 -18.86
N PRO A 53 19.97 -9.35 -18.88
CA PRO A 53 19.90 -10.54 -19.74
C PRO A 53 19.00 -11.68 -19.25
N GLY A 54 18.49 -11.68 -18.04
CA GLY A 54 17.67 -12.79 -17.53
C GLY A 54 17.21 -12.62 -16.07
N LYS A 55 16.94 -11.38 -15.63
CA LYS A 55 16.41 -11.08 -14.29
C LYS A 55 14.89 -10.98 -14.32
N VAL A 56 14.25 -11.63 -13.36
CA VAL A 56 12.81 -11.50 -13.06
C VAL A 56 12.66 -10.78 -11.73
N SER A 57 11.81 -9.80 -11.70
CA SER A 57 11.48 -9.01 -10.51
C SER A 57 9.98 -9.10 -10.26
N ILE A 58 9.60 -9.45 -9.03
CA ILE A 58 8.22 -9.59 -8.60
C ILE A 58 8.00 -8.66 -7.42
N PHE A 59 7.09 -7.73 -7.57
CA PHE A 59 6.64 -6.86 -6.49
C PHE A 59 5.32 -7.39 -5.96
N PHE A 60 5.28 -7.71 -4.68
CA PHE A 60 4.10 -8.31 -4.07
C PHE A 60 3.95 -7.90 -2.60
N LYS A 61 2.75 -8.05 -2.11
CA LYS A 61 2.36 -7.86 -0.72
C LYS A 61 2.13 -9.22 -0.08
N VAL A 62 2.45 -9.35 1.20
CA VAL A 62 2.14 -10.55 2.00
C VAL A 62 1.21 -10.17 3.15
N SER A 63 0.11 -10.90 3.28
CA SER A 63 -0.84 -10.81 4.40
C SER A 63 -1.17 -12.18 4.96
N ASP A 64 -1.71 -12.23 6.19
CA ASP A 64 -2.30 -13.44 6.73
C ASP A 64 -3.73 -13.66 6.18
N ALA A 65 -4.36 -14.76 6.57
CA ALA A 65 -5.73 -15.10 6.14
C ALA A 65 -6.81 -14.09 6.62
N ASN A 66 -6.48 -13.22 7.57
CA ASN A 66 -7.36 -12.17 8.07
C ASN A 66 -7.09 -10.80 7.39
N GLY A 67 -6.16 -10.76 6.42
CA GLY A 67 -5.75 -9.54 5.74
C GLY A 67 -4.72 -8.70 6.53
N ASN A 68 -4.22 -9.16 7.68
CA ASN A 68 -3.18 -8.44 8.40
C ASN A 68 -1.86 -8.52 7.62
N PRO A 69 -1.12 -7.41 7.50
CA PRO A 69 0.15 -7.38 6.81
C PRO A 69 1.20 -8.27 7.52
N VAL A 70 2.06 -8.91 6.74
CA VAL A 70 3.19 -9.69 7.25
C VAL A 70 4.48 -9.03 6.80
N SER A 71 5.22 -8.48 7.76
CA SER A 71 6.46 -7.75 7.56
C SER A 71 7.70 -8.56 8.00
N GLY A 72 8.89 -8.09 7.63
CA GLY A 72 10.16 -8.66 8.10
C GLY A 72 10.61 -9.96 7.44
N LEU A 73 9.94 -10.41 6.37
CA LEU A 73 10.36 -11.61 5.64
C LEU A 73 11.69 -11.39 4.92
N THR A 74 12.49 -12.42 4.89
CA THR A 74 13.82 -12.44 4.23
C THR A 74 13.82 -13.39 3.03
N ALA A 75 14.77 -13.21 2.12
CA ALA A 75 14.85 -13.99 0.90
C ALA A 75 14.89 -15.51 1.13
N ASN A 76 15.43 -15.95 2.26
CA ASN A 76 15.54 -17.38 2.59
C ASN A 76 14.18 -18.05 2.91
N GLN A 77 13.15 -17.26 3.17
CA GLN A 77 11.80 -17.74 3.43
C GLN A 77 11.01 -17.96 2.13
N PHE A 78 11.54 -17.52 0.99
CA PHE A 78 10.91 -17.67 -0.30
C PHE A 78 11.53 -18.80 -1.13
N THR A 79 10.70 -19.52 -1.85
CA THR A 79 11.10 -20.50 -2.85
C THR A 79 10.48 -20.16 -4.20
N ILE A 80 11.32 -20.18 -5.25
CA ILE A 80 10.89 -19.93 -6.62
C ILE A 80 10.79 -21.25 -7.37
N TYR A 81 9.73 -21.36 -8.16
CA TYR A 81 9.48 -22.50 -9.03
C TYR A 81 9.18 -21.98 -10.43
N GLU A 82 9.78 -22.62 -11.44
CA GLU A 82 9.51 -22.32 -12.84
C GLU A 82 9.05 -23.56 -13.57
N GLN A 83 8.11 -23.39 -14.49
CA GLN A 83 7.65 -24.41 -15.41
C GLN A 83 7.86 -23.91 -16.85
N GLY A 84 8.68 -24.61 -17.60
CA GLY A 84 8.82 -24.38 -19.03
C GLY A 84 7.75 -25.09 -19.84
N ARG A 85 7.72 -24.83 -21.14
CA ARG A 85 6.69 -25.37 -22.05
C ARG A 85 6.62 -26.89 -22.12
N ASN A 86 7.72 -27.58 -21.82
CA ASN A 86 7.83 -29.03 -21.94
C ASN A 86 7.91 -29.72 -20.57
N ASP A 87 7.73 -28.97 -19.49
CA ASP A 87 7.81 -29.49 -18.13
C ASP A 87 6.40 -29.94 -17.70
N ASP A 88 6.27 -31.16 -17.21
CA ASP A 88 4.99 -31.68 -16.71
C ASP A 88 4.55 -30.96 -15.43
N CYS A 89 5.51 -30.42 -14.66
CA CYS A 89 5.26 -29.63 -13.45
C CYS A 89 6.39 -28.61 -13.25
N PHE A 90 6.24 -27.78 -12.24
CA PHE A 90 7.22 -26.78 -11.83
C PHE A 90 8.49 -27.42 -11.28
N ASN A 91 9.62 -26.80 -11.55
CA ASN A 91 10.93 -27.14 -11.00
C ASN A 91 11.39 -26.05 -10.04
N THR A 92 11.89 -26.44 -8.87
CA THR A 92 12.47 -25.48 -7.91
C THR A 92 13.73 -24.84 -8.49
N ILE A 93 13.83 -23.53 -8.39
CA ILE A 93 15.02 -22.79 -8.77
C ILE A 93 15.95 -22.67 -7.56
N SER A 94 17.18 -23.13 -7.70
CA SER A 94 18.18 -23.09 -6.63
C SER A 94 18.50 -21.65 -6.23
N THR A 95 18.43 -21.33 -4.95
CA THR A 95 18.78 -20.01 -4.41
C THR A 95 20.24 -19.64 -4.64
N SER A 96 21.14 -20.62 -4.68
CA SER A 96 22.57 -20.40 -4.92
C SER A 96 22.89 -20.03 -6.38
N GLU A 97 22.07 -20.47 -7.34
CA GLU A 97 22.25 -20.19 -8.76
C GLU A 97 21.43 -18.99 -9.23
N SER A 98 20.33 -18.72 -8.55
CA SER A 98 19.40 -17.66 -8.93
C SER A 98 19.77 -16.28 -8.39
N PHE A 99 20.74 -16.17 -7.49
CA PHE A 99 21.05 -14.90 -6.80
C PHE A 99 19.80 -14.23 -6.22
N ALA A 100 18.87 -15.04 -5.71
CA ALA A 100 17.60 -14.58 -5.19
C ALA A 100 17.80 -13.67 -3.99
N ARG A 101 17.13 -12.52 -4.01
CA ARG A 101 17.20 -11.53 -2.95
C ARG A 101 15.90 -10.77 -2.78
N ILE A 102 15.66 -10.29 -1.59
CA ILE A 102 14.77 -9.15 -1.39
C ILE A 102 15.59 -7.91 -1.72
N SER A 103 15.17 -7.18 -2.74
CA SER A 103 15.85 -5.95 -3.13
C SER A 103 15.64 -4.88 -2.06
N PRO A 104 16.69 -4.15 -1.65
CA PRO A 104 16.48 -2.96 -0.82
C PRO A 104 15.64 -1.96 -1.61
N ASN A 105 14.61 -1.43 -0.97
CA ASN A 105 13.50 -0.69 -1.57
C ASN A 105 13.87 0.63 -2.27
N SER A 106 15.14 1.02 -2.35
CA SER A 106 15.55 2.40 -2.57
C SER A 106 15.47 2.94 -4.00
N GLN A 107 15.26 2.12 -5.03
CA GLN A 107 15.32 2.62 -6.42
C GLN A 107 14.03 2.46 -7.22
N ILE A 108 13.13 1.56 -6.85
CA ILE A 108 11.93 1.24 -7.61
C ILE A 108 10.66 1.19 -6.75
N PHE A 109 10.78 1.44 -5.46
CA PHE A 109 9.65 1.43 -4.54
C PHE A 109 9.62 2.73 -3.73
N SER A 110 8.45 3.34 -3.63
CA SER A 110 8.18 4.44 -2.70
C SER A 110 6.95 4.14 -1.85
N ASN A 111 7.02 4.46 -0.57
CA ASN A 111 5.91 4.40 0.36
C ASN A 111 5.66 5.80 0.91
N ASN A 112 4.49 6.34 0.64
CA ASN A 112 4.11 7.70 1.00
C ASN A 112 2.99 7.66 2.04
N THR A 113 3.18 8.35 3.16
CA THR A 113 2.13 8.50 4.18
C THR A 113 1.60 9.93 4.15
N LEU A 114 0.29 10.09 4.06
CA LEU A 114 -0.41 11.36 4.22
C LEU A 114 -1.07 11.38 5.60
N LEU A 115 -0.55 12.17 6.51
CA LEU A 115 -1.17 12.44 7.81
C LEU A 115 -2.09 13.65 7.67
N VAL A 116 -3.38 13.47 7.85
CA VAL A 116 -4.44 14.47 7.63
C VAL A 116 -5.11 14.76 8.97
N LEU A 117 -4.93 15.97 9.48
CA LEU A 117 -5.35 16.37 10.81
C LEU A 117 -6.54 17.32 10.76
N ASP A 118 -7.60 16.97 11.45
CA ASP A 118 -8.70 17.89 11.76
C ASP A 118 -8.19 18.98 12.73
N LEU A 119 -8.25 20.23 12.30
CA LEU A 119 -7.92 21.39 13.11
C LEU A 119 -9.13 22.34 13.24
N SER A 120 -10.31 21.77 13.33
CA SER A 120 -11.54 22.48 13.69
C SER A 120 -11.48 23.05 15.11
N ALA A 121 -12.43 23.91 15.46
CA ALA A 121 -12.39 24.63 16.75
C ALA A 121 -12.43 23.70 17.97
N SER A 122 -13.10 22.56 17.90
CA SER A 122 -13.16 21.57 18.99
C SER A 122 -11.77 21.01 19.29
N VAL A 123 -11.03 20.59 18.27
CA VAL A 123 -9.66 20.08 18.38
C VAL A 123 -8.72 21.15 18.90
N LEU A 124 -8.73 22.36 18.28
CA LEU A 124 -7.83 23.44 18.63
C LEU A 124 -8.02 23.93 20.08
N SER A 125 -9.26 23.93 20.59
CA SER A 125 -9.54 24.38 21.96
C SER A 125 -9.47 23.27 23.00
N GLY A 126 -9.70 22.00 22.62
CA GLY A 126 -9.89 20.89 23.54
C GLY A 126 -8.72 19.91 23.66
N SER A 127 -8.04 19.61 22.57
CA SER A 127 -7.10 18.48 22.48
C SER A 127 -5.82 18.76 21.68
N LEU A 128 -5.53 20.01 21.32
CA LEU A 128 -4.40 20.36 20.46
C LEU A 128 -3.04 19.84 20.98
N ASN A 129 -2.77 19.96 22.28
CA ASN A 129 -1.49 19.51 22.82
C ASN A 129 -1.33 18.01 22.75
N GLU A 130 -2.40 17.27 23.07
CA GLU A 130 -2.44 15.81 23.01
C GLU A 130 -2.33 15.34 21.55
N LEU A 131 -3.01 16.01 20.62
CA LEU A 131 -2.89 15.73 19.20
C LEU A 131 -1.47 15.94 18.67
N LYS A 132 -0.83 17.04 19.03
CA LYS A 132 0.58 17.31 18.66
C LYS A 132 1.50 16.23 19.20
N SER A 133 1.39 15.87 20.47
CA SER A 133 2.20 14.82 21.08
C SER A 133 2.00 13.47 20.39
N ALA A 134 0.74 13.09 20.16
CA ALA A 134 0.38 11.84 19.48
C ALA A 134 0.87 11.80 18.02
N SER A 135 0.75 12.93 17.30
CA SER A 135 1.23 13.06 15.92
C SER A 135 2.77 12.97 15.82
N VAL A 136 3.50 13.57 16.77
CA VAL A 136 4.97 13.42 16.85
C VAL A 136 5.36 11.98 17.13
N SER A 137 4.66 11.30 18.04
CA SER A 137 4.87 9.86 18.31
C SER A 137 4.59 9.01 17.06
N PHE A 138 3.52 9.32 16.33
CA PHE A 138 3.19 8.67 15.06
C PHE A 138 4.32 8.80 14.02
N VAL A 139 4.81 10.03 13.79
CA VAL A 139 5.94 10.28 12.87
C VAL A 139 7.15 9.43 13.26
N ASN A 140 7.50 9.42 14.55
CA ASN A 140 8.66 8.67 15.04
C ASN A 140 8.53 7.14 14.85
N ASN A 141 7.31 6.61 14.94
CA ASN A 141 7.04 5.19 14.83
C ASN A 141 6.91 4.72 13.37
N VAL A 142 6.32 5.55 12.50
CA VAL A 142 6.08 5.19 11.09
C VAL A 142 7.33 5.40 10.23
N MET A 143 8.04 6.50 10.44
CA MET A 143 9.22 6.81 9.64
C MET A 143 10.43 5.97 10.07
N PRO A 144 11.21 5.43 9.12
CA PRO A 144 12.40 4.63 9.42
C PRO A 144 13.38 5.38 10.35
N PRO A 145 14.17 4.66 11.17
CA PRO A 145 15.17 5.31 12.03
C PRO A 145 16.25 6.04 11.25
N GLU A 146 16.63 5.51 10.09
CA GLU A 146 17.54 6.15 9.13
C GLU A 146 16.72 6.76 7.99
N THR A 147 17.11 7.94 7.53
CA THR A 147 16.46 8.61 6.40
C THR A 147 16.58 7.77 5.13
N GLN A 148 15.45 7.43 4.53
CA GLN A 148 15.36 6.64 3.30
C GLN A 148 14.40 7.32 2.32
N ASP A 149 14.84 7.60 1.11
CA ASP A 149 14.03 8.24 0.07
C ASP A 149 12.80 7.43 -0.37
N SER A 150 12.79 6.13 -0.07
CA SER A 150 11.66 5.25 -0.33
C SER A 150 10.51 5.39 0.68
N PHE A 151 10.72 6.08 1.80
CA PHE A 151 9.70 6.32 2.81
C PHE A 151 9.57 7.82 3.05
N LYS A 152 8.42 8.37 2.71
CA LYS A 152 8.14 9.80 2.88
C LYS A 152 6.80 10.02 3.54
N MET A 153 6.68 11.15 4.23
CA MET A 153 5.42 11.58 4.82
C MET A 153 5.15 13.05 4.47
N ALA A 154 3.89 13.35 4.20
CA ALA A 154 3.38 14.71 4.15
C ALA A 154 2.34 14.90 5.25
N ILE A 155 2.18 16.12 5.72
CA ILE A 155 1.18 16.47 6.71
C ILE A 155 0.25 17.51 6.10
N TYR A 156 -1.03 17.21 6.14
CA TYR A 156 -2.12 18.11 5.76
C TYR A 156 -3.02 18.36 6.97
N TRP A 157 -3.79 19.41 6.89
CA TRP A 157 -4.85 19.66 7.85
C TRP A 157 -6.09 20.23 7.16
N PHE A 158 -7.22 20.12 7.81
CA PHE A 158 -8.49 20.63 7.34
C PHE A 158 -9.30 21.24 8.50
N ASP A 159 -10.22 22.11 8.15
CA ASP A 159 -11.24 22.70 8.98
C ASP A 159 -12.56 22.74 8.18
N GLY A 160 -13.39 23.77 8.32
CA GLY A 160 -14.62 23.94 7.54
C GLY A 160 -14.41 24.59 6.16
N GLU A 161 -13.21 25.04 5.83
CA GLU A 161 -12.92 25.59 4.50
C GLU A 161 -12.89 24.51 3.42
N ASP A 162 -13.21 24.87 2.17
CA ASP A 162 -13.11 23.93 1.03
C ASP A 162 -11.67 23.80 0.54
N GLU A 163 -10.75 23.53 1.45
CA GLU A 163 -9.34 23.37 1.18
C GLU A 163 -8.73 22.29 2.08
N LEU A 164 -7.86 21.46 1.53
CA LEU A 164 -6.97 20.62 2.31
C LEU A 164 -5.61 21.33 2.38
N HIS A 165 -5.33 21.91 3.53
CA HIS A 165 -4.17 22.75 3.73
C HIS A 165 -2.89 21.95 3.90
N LEU A 166 -1.85 22.31 3.16
CA LEU A 166 -0.53 21.68 3.29
C LEU A 166 0.22 22.27 4.50
N LEU A 167 0.50 21.44 5.52
CA LEU A 167 1.34 21.83 6.65
C LEU A 167 2.82 21.54 6.37
N GLN A 168 3.13 20.33 5.89
CA GLN A 168 4.48 19.89 5.55
C GLN A 168 4.45 19.11 4.24
N PRO A 169 5.21 19.54 3.22
CA PRO A 169 5.38 18.78 1.98
C PRO A 169 6.00 17.40 2.21
N LEU A 170 5.83 16.52 1.24
CA LEU A 170 6.35 15.16 1.28
C LEU A 170 7.87 15.15 1.52
N THR A 171 8.30 14.60 2.64
CA THR A 171 9.70 14.53 3.06
C THR A 171 10.05 13.21 3.72
N ALA A 172 11.30 12.79 3.61
CA ALA A 172 11.88 11.65 4.34
C ALA A 172 12.51 12.07 5.67
N VAL A 173 12.55 13.38 5.98
CA VAL A 173 13.24 13.95 7.14
C VAL A 173 12.29 14.13 8.31
N LYS A 174 12.46 13.33 9.36
CA LYS A 174 11.58 13.35 10.55
C LYS A 174 11.52 14.71 11.23
N ASP A 175 12.64 15.39 11.33
CA ASP A 175 12.72 16.68 12.04
C ASP A 175 11.86 17.76 11.36
N GLU A 176 11.72 17.72 10.04
CA GLU A 176 10.85 18.65 9.30
C GLU A 176 9.38 18.39 9.65
N LEU A 177 8.98 17.13 9.75
CA LEU A 177 7.61 16.73 10.11
C LEU A 177 7.28 17.14 11.56
N THR A 178 8.17 16.83 12.50
CA THR A 178 7.96 17.15 13.92
C THR A 178 7.94 18.64 14.18
N LEU A 179 8.82 19.41 13.52
CA LEU A 179 8.84 20.87 13.58
C LEU A 179 7.54 21.49 13.04
N ALA A 180 7.00 20.95 11.95
CA ALA A 180 5.72 21.41 11.41
C ALA A 180 4.57 21.18 12.39
N ILE A 181 4.51 19.98 13.01
CA ILE A 181 3.50 19.66 14.04
C ILE A 181 3.65 20.61 15.25
N ASP A 182 4.87 20.83 15.71
CA ASP A 182 5.14 21.74 16.83
C ASP A 182 4.76 23.20 16.52
N GLY A 183 4.78 23.58 15.24
CA GLY A 183 4.37 24.87 14.73
C GLY A 183 2.87 25.12 14.68
N ILE A 184 2.01 24.11 14.88
CA ILE A 184 0.54 24.29 14.88
C ILE A 184 0.15 25.18 16.06
N THR A 185 -0.61 26.25 15.79
CA THR A 185 -1.09 27.21 16.79
C THR A 185 -2.62 27.16 16.91
N PRO A 186 -3.21 27.58 18.04
CA PRO A 186 -4.67 27.56 18.22
C PRO A 186 -5.44 28.46 17.25
N ASP A 187 -4.79 29.38 16.56
CA ASP A 187 -5.35 30.35 15.63
C ASP A 187 -5.03 30.01 14.15
N ILE A 188 -4.65 28.76 13.87
CA ILE A 188 -4.30 28.32 12.51
C ILE A 188 -5.53 28.24 11.59
N SER A 189 -6.69 27.89 12.14
CA SER A 189 -7.94 27.70 11.40
C SER A 189 -8.74 29.01 11.33
N ASN A 190 -9.39 29.26 10.20
CA ASN A 190 -10.29 30.37 9.96
C ASN A 190 -11.78 29.94 10.00
N ASP A 191 -12.08 28.67 9.80
CA ASP A 191 -13.44 28.13 9.86
C ASP A 191 -13.55 27.10 10.98
N PRO A 192 -14.41 27.34 12.01
CA PRO A 192 -14.48 26.46 13.17
C PRO A 192 -15.12 25.09 12.89
N SER A 193 -15.77 24.90 11.75
CA SER A 193 -16.44 23.66 11.39
C SER A 193 -15.48 22.59 10.81
N THR A 194 -16.02 21.48 10.34
CA THR A 194 -15.28 20.31 9.90
C THR A 194 -15.73 19.89 8.51
N ASP A 195 -14.86 19.95 7.47
CA ASP A 195 -15.07 19.41 6.11
C ASP A 195 -14.43 18.03 5.97
N LEU A 196 -14.94 17.06 6.77
CA LEU A 196 -14.39 15.69 6.78
C LEU A 196 -14.47 15.03 5.41
N TYR A 197 -15.63 15.12 4.75
CA TYR A 197 -15.80 14.46 3.46
C TYR A 197 -14.95 15.09 2.35
N GLY A 198 -14.77 16.39 2.39
CA GLY A 198 -13.83 17.08 1.49
C GLY A 198 -12.39 16.68 1.74
N ALA A 199 -11.98 16.54 3.00
CA ALA A 199 -10.65 16.08 3.37
C ALA A 199 -10.38 14.65 2.89
N VAL A 200 -11.36 13.74 3.01
CA VAL A 200 -11.28 12.35 2.48
C VAL A 200 -11.07 12.36 0.98
N ILE A 201 -11.91 13.06 0.22
CA ILE A 201 -11.85 13.11 -1.24
C ILE A 201 -10.50 13.69 -1.70
N LYS A 202 -10.11 14.84 -1.17
CA LYS A 202 -8.89 15.55 -1.57
C LYS A 202 -7.62 14.78 -1.20
N SER A 203 -7.59 14.14 -0.03
CA SER A 203 -6.45 13.30 0.36
C SER A 203 -6.34 12.02 -0.48
N THR A 204 -7.48 11.46 -0.92
CA THR A 204 -7.50 10.36 -1.88
C THR A 204 -6.92 10.80 -3.22
N ASP A 205 -7.35 11.95 -3.76
CA ASP A 205 -6.84 12.49 -5.03
C ASP A 205 -5.32 12.75 -4.97
N ILE A 206 -4.82 13.25 -3.84
CA ILE A 206 -3.38 13.43 -3.63
C ILE A 206 -2.64 12.09 -3.63
N ALA A 207 -3.17 11.09 -2.94
CA ALA A 207 -2.57 9.76 -2.89
C ALA A 207 -2.53 9.11 -4.28
N GLU A 208 -3.62 9.20 -5.06
CA GLU A 208 -3.67 8.75 -6.46
C GLU A 208 -2.61 9.46 -7.31
N GLY A 209 -2.50 10.78 -7.18
CA GLY A 209 -1.50 11.56 -7.89
C GLY A 209 -0.07 11.12 -7.61
N LEU A 210 0.24 10.75 -6.36
CA LEU A 210 1.55 10.21 -5.98
C LEU A 210 1.84 8.85 -6.64
N LEU A 211 0.84 7.99 -6.73
CA LEU A 211 0.97 6.70 -7.42
C LEU A 211 1.17 6.91 -8.94
N ASP A 212 0.42 7.82 -9.55
CA ASP A 212 0.53 8.12 -10.98
C ASP A 212 1.88 8.76 -11.34
N GLU A 213 2.38 9.66 -10.49
CA GLU A 213 3.73 10.22 -10.64
C GLU A 213 4.80 9.12 -10.57
N ALA A 214 4.69 8.23 -9.59
CA ALA A 214 5.61 7.10 -9.44
C ALA A 214 5.57 6.20 -10.68
N ARG A 215 4.39 5.82 -11.18
CA ARG A 215 4.23 5.03 -12.42
C ARG A 215 4.89 5.71 -13.61
N SER A 216 4.72 7.03 -13.74
CA SER A 216 5.33 7.83 -14.82
C SER A 216 6.86 7.80 -14.76
N ASN A 217 7.43 7.65 -13.56
CA ASN A 217 8.86 7.52 -13.31
C ASN A 217 9.35 6.05 -13.25
N SER A 218 8.51 5.10 -13.65
CA SER A 218 8.81 3.66 -13.58
C SER A 218 9.17 3.20 -12.15
N THR A 219 8.57 3.83 -11.16
CA THR A 219 8.70 3.50 -9.74
C THR A 219 7.39 2.90 -9.25
N ILE A 220 7.47 1.82 -8.50
CA ILE A 220 6.31 1.22 -7.83
C ILE A 220 6.05 2.02 -6.56
N SER A 221 4.79 2.33 -6.28
CA SER A 221 4.42 3.14 -5.12
C SER A 221 3.24 2.54 -4.36
N ALA A 222 3.27 2.73 -3.05
CA ALA A 222 2.13 2.55 -2.17
C ALA A 222 1.91 3.83 -1.37
N ALA A 223 0.67 4.07 -0.95
CA ALA A 223 0.34 5.20 -0.09
C ALA A 223 -0.51 4.77 1.10
N SER A 224 -0.38 5.50 2.19
CA SER A 224 -1.25 5.39 3.37
C SER A 224 -1.86 6.76 3.65
N VAL A 225 -3.18 6.84 3.69
CA VAL A 225 -3.92 8.03 4.12
C VAL A 225 -4.39 7.79 5.54
N VAL A 226 -3.97 8.63 6.48
CA VAL A 226 -4.31 8.54 7.91
C VAL A 226 -5.05 9.81 8.29
N ILE A 227 -6.33 9.70 8.59
CA ILE A 227 -7.21 10.83 8.90
C ILE A 227 -7.56 10.82 10.38
N PHE A 228 -7.32 11.93 11.05
CA PHE A 228 -7.76 12.18 12.43
C PHE A 228 -8.91 13.19 12.43
N THR A 229 -9.95 12.92 13.23
CA THR A 229 -11.06 13.85 13.51
C THR A 229 -11.66 13.62 14.89
N ASP A 230 -12.24 14.65 15.49
CA ASP A 230 -13.03 14.57 16.72
C ASP A 230 -14.54 14.81 16.50
N GLY A 231 -14.98 14.91 15.24
CA GLY A 231 -16.34 15.22 14.88
C GLY A 231 -16.86 14.51 13.62
N THR A 232 -18.09 14.87 13.27
CA THR A 232 -18.72 14.51 12.00
C THR A 232 -18.55 15.66 11.01
N ASP A 233 -18.84 15.40 9.72
CA ASP A 233 -18.86 16.45 8.72
C ASP A 233 -19.93 17.52 9.05
N GLN A 234 -19.50 18.76 9.17
CA GLN A 234 -20.34 19.91 9.50
C GLN A 234 -20.43 20.92 8.35
N ALA A 235 -19.41 20.96 7.49
CA ALA A 235 -19.36 21.90 6.39
C ALA A 235 -20.37 21.58 5.28
N SER A 236 -20.78 20.33 5.17
CA SER A 236 -21.81 19.85 4.20
C SER A 236 -21.49 20.23 2.74
N ARG A 237 -20.20 20.25 2.37
CA ARG A 237 -19.75 20.60 1.03
C ARG A 237 -19.82 19.42 0.08
N TYR A 238 -19.53 18.25 0.58
CA TYR A 238 -19.55 16.98 -0.13
C TYR A 238 -20.50 16.02 0.58
N SER A 239 -21.02 15.04 -0.16
CA SER A 239 -21.84 14.01 0.45
C SER A 239 -20.98 12.89 1.03
N GLU A 240 -21.48 12.22 2.06
CA GLU A 240 -20.89 10.98 2.59
C GLU A 240 -20.68 9.95 1.48
N SER A 241 -21.69 9.78 0.61
CA SER A 241 -21.61 8.83 -0.50
C SER A 241 -20.45 9.14 -1.47
N ASP A 242 -20.12 10.41 -1.69
CA ASP A 242 -19.00 10.81 -2.55
C ASP A 242 -17.65 10.48 -1.88
N ALA A 243 -17.53 10.77 -0.58
CA ALA A 243 -16.34 10.44 0.20
C ALA A 243 -16.09 8.92 0.25
N LEU A 244 -17.14 8.15 0.55
CA LEU A 244 -17.04 6.68 0.57
C LEU A 244 -16.80 6.10 -0.82
N ALA A 245 -17.34 6.71 -1.88
CA ALA A 245 -17.04 6.30 -3.26
C ALA A 245 -15.59 6.57 -3.63
N SER A 246 -15.02 7.71 -3.23
CA SER A 246 -13.61 8.03 -3.43
C SER A 246 -12.72 6.95 -2.81
N VAL A 247 -12.95 6.59 -1.54
CA VAL A 247 -12.20 5.53 -0.86
C VAL A 247 -12.38 4.16 -1.52
N ARG A 248 -13.61 3.78 -1.89
CA ARG A 248 -13.87 2.47 -2.52
C ARG A 248 -13.24 2.31 -3.88
N ASN A 249 -13.18 3.39 -4.67
CA ASN A 249 -12.65 3.37 -6.04
C ASN A 249 -11.14 3.63 -6.09
N ALA A 250 -10.52 4.03 -4.98
CA ALA A 250 -9.10 4.30 -4.92
C ALA A 250 -8.26 3.05 -5.21
N ASP A 251 -7.07 3.29 -5.79
CA ASP A 251 -6.09 2.24 -6.09
C ASP A 251 -5.85 1.31 -4.90
N LEU A 252 -5.67 0.03 -5.18
CA LEU A 252 -5.47 -1.01 -4.15
C LEU A 252 -4.18 -0.84 -3.34
N ASN A 253 -3.22 -0.08 -3.87
CA ASN A 253 -1.99 0.27 -3.17
C ASN A 253 -2.15 1.49 -2.25
N ILE A 254 -3.36 2.07 -2.14
CA ILE A 254 -3.68 3.10 -1.16
C ILE A 254 -4.39 2.46 0.03
N SER A 255 -3.81 2.58 1.20
CA SER A 255 -4.40 2.13 2.46
C SER A 255 -5.02 3.31 3.21
N PHE A 256 -6.22 3.12 3.76
CA PHE A 256 -6.94 4.17 4.49
C PHE A 256 -7.07 3.80 5.97
N PHE A 257 -6.68 4.73 6.81
CA PHE A 257 -6.75 4.59 8.26
C PHE A 257 -7.50 5.79 8.85
N THR A 258 -8.32 5.56 9.87
CA THR A 258 -9.00 6.63 10.59
C THR A 258 -8.74 6.56 12.07
N ILE A 259 -8.60 7.72 12.69
CA ILE A 259 -8.48 7.92 14.12
C ILE A 259 -9.59 8.87 14.54
N GLY A 260 -10.54 8.38 15.33
CA GLY A 260 -11.64 9.17 15.87
C GLY A 260 -11.46 9.48 17.35
N LEU A 261 -11.84 10.69 17.76
CA LEU A 261 -11.77 11.11 19.16
C LEU A 261 -13.15 11.51 19.70
N GLY A 262 -13.49 10.95 20.86
CA GLY A 262 -14.66 11.37 21.64
C GLY A 262 -15.97 10.75 21.19
N ALA A 263 -17.09 11.37 21.58
CA ALA A 263 -18.43 10.81 21.38
C ALA A 263 -19.21 11.47 20.22
N GLU A 264 -18.67 12.52 19.61
CA GLU A 264 -19.34 13.27 18.53
C GLU A 264 -18.97 12.74 17.13
N ILE A 265 -18.16 11.70 17.06
CA ILE A 265 -17.77 11.03 15.81
C ILE A 265 -18.83 10.03 15.36
N ASP A 266 -18.93 9.81 14.05
CA ASP A 266 -19.65 8.68 13.48
C ASP A 266 -18.69 7.52 13.25
N THR A 267 -18.70 6.55 14.17
CA THR A 267 -17.77 5.40 14.10
C THR A 267 -18.06 4.46 12.94
N GLU A 268 -19.30 4.40 12.45
CA GLU A 268 -19.68 3.58 11.29
C GLU A 268 -19.08 4.18 10.01
N VAL A 269 -19.30 5.48 9.80
CA VAL A 269 -18.72 6.20 8.66
C VAL A 269 -17.18 6.20 8.69
N LEU A 270 -16.58 6.45 9.87
CA LEU A 270 -15.12 6.40 10.00
C LEU A 270 -14.55 5.00 9.74
N THR A 271 -15.28 3.94 10.10
CA THR A 271 -14.86 2.56 9.78
C THR A 271 -14.92 2.28 8.29
N GLU A 272 -15.90 2.81 7.57
CA GLU A 272 -15.97 2.69 6.11
C GLU A 272 -14.87 3.51 5.39
N ILE A 273 -14.58 4.72 5.86
CA ILE A 273 -13.48 5.54 5.36
C ILE A 273 -12.14 4.82 5.63
N GLY A 274 -11.93 4.39 6.88
CA GLY A 274 -10.76 3.63 7.29
C GLY A 274 -10.80 2.18 6.83
N ARG A 275 -11.07 1.94 5.56
CA ARG A 275 -11.26 0.59 4.98
C ARG A 275 -10.13 -0.40 5.32
N THR A 276 -8.93 0.10 5.67
CA THR A 276 -7.82 -0.74 6.09
C THR A 276 -7.85 -0.99 7.59
N PHE A 277 -8.03 0.06 8.39
CA PHE A 277 -8.15 -0.06 9.84
C PHE A 277 -8.63 1.26 10.46
N SER A 278 -9.43 1.17 11.53
CA SER A 278 -9.95 2.31 12.28
C SER A 278 -9.77 2.11 13.77
N VAL A 279 -9.45 3.17 14.49
CA VAL A 279 -9.35 3.18 15.94
C VAL A 279 -10.05 4.39 16.53
N PHE A 280 -10.55 4.25 17.74
CA PHE A 280 -11.33 5.29 18.39
C PHE A 280 -10.84 5.50 19.82
N ALA A 281 -10.52 6.76 20.16
CA ALA A 281 -10.20 7.19 21.51
C ALA A 281 -11.43 7.74 22.19
N GLY A 282 -11.74 7.30 23.41
CA GLY A 282 -12.87 7.80 24.18
C GLY A 282 -12.62 9.21 24.72
N ASN A 283 -11.38 9.58 24.90
CA ASN A 283 -10.93 10.88 25.41
C ASN A 283 -9.53 11.20 24.90
N LYS A 284 -9.08 12.45 25.10
CA LYS A 284 -7.81 12.94 24.58
C LYS A 284 -6.58 12.31 25.24
N GLU A 285 -6.70 11.79 26.46
CA GLU A 285 -5.63 11.09 27.16
C GLU A 285 -5.29 9.75 26.50
N GLU A 286 -6.20 9.19 25.73
CA GLU A 286 -6.02 7.94 24.97
C GLU A 286 -5.38 8.18 23.58
N LEU A 287 -5.30 9.43 23.10
CA LEU A 287 -4.85 9.74 21.74
C LEU A 287 -3.45 9.17 21.44
N GLU A 288 -2.50 9.29 22.35
CA GLU A 288 -1.16 8.77 22.11
C GLU A 288 -1.17 7.25 21.90
N THR A 289 -1.94 6.51 22.69
CA THR A 289 -2.09 5.05 22.53
C THR A 289 -2.77 4.73 21.20
N THR A 290 -3.82 5.46 20.86
CA THR A 290 -4.60 5.27 19.64
C THR A 290 -3.76 5.56 18.39
N PHE A 291 -2.97 6.64 18.39
CA PHE A 291 -2.02 6.94 17.31
C PHE A 291 -0.90 5.89 17.21
N ASN A 292 -0.43 5.34 18.34
CA ASN A 292 0.57 4.28 18.33
C ASN A 292 0.01 2.98 17.73
N ASP A 293 -1.24 2.63 17.98
CA ASP A 293 -1.90 1.48 17.36
C ASP A 293 -1.97 1.63 15.83
N ILE A 294 -2.35 2.81 15.36
CA ILE A 294 -2.36 3.12 13.92
C ILE A 294 -0.93 3.13 13.37
N SER A 295 0.04 3.74 14.06
CA SER A 295 1.42 3.82 13.58
C SER A 295 2.01 2.43 13.35
N PHE A 296 1.72 1.50 14.24
CA PHE A 296 2.12 0.10 14.08
C PHE A 296 1.52 -0.51 12.81
N ARG A 297 0.21 -0.33 12.58
CA ARG A 297 -0.49 -0.84 11.40
C ARG A 297 0.02 -0.22 10.11
N VAL A 298 0.25 1.09 10.09
CA VAL A 298 0.82 1.80 8.93
C VAL A 298 2.23 1.29 8.63
N SER A 299 3.06 1.15 9.65
CA SER A 299 4.42 0.63 9.51
C SER A 299 4.44 -0.82 9.03
N GLU A 300 3.60 -1.70 9.59
CA GLU A 300 3.48 -3.07 9.13
C GLU A 300 3.01 -3.12 7.66
N ARG A 301 2.02 -2.31 7.29
CA ARG A 301 1.54 -2.24 5.91
C ARG A 301 2.64 -1.78 4.97
N ALA A 302 3.38 -0.73 5.32
CA ALA A 302 4.50 -0.22 4.55
C ALA A 302 5.61 -1.28 4.36
N ASN A 303 5.87 -2.08 5.38
CA ASN A 303 6.90 -3.11 5.38
C ASN A 303 6.42 -4.50 4.91
N SER A 304 5.17 -4.66 4.53
CA SER A 304 4.62 -5.92 3.98
C SER A 304 4.75 -6.04 2.46
N PHE A 305 5.29 -5.01 1.81
CA PHE A 305 5.60 -5.03 0.37
C PHE A 305 7.02 -5.52 0.16
N TYR A 306 7.19 -6.41 -0.80
CA TYR A 306 8.46 -7.05 -1.11
C TYR A 306 8.75 -6.93 -2.59
N LEU A 307 9.97 -6.55 -2.93
CA LEU A 307 10.52 -6.70 -4.25
C LEU A 307 11.46 -7.90 -4.23
N PHE A 308 11.03 -9.00 -4.79
CA PHE A 308 11.85 -10.18 -4.93
C PHE A 308 12.47 -10.23 -6.33
N GLU A 309 13.78 -10.35 -6.39
CA GLU A 309 14.52 -10.43 -7.65
C GLU A 309 15.31 -11.73 -7.71
N TYR A 310 15.31 -12.37 -8.86
CA TYR A 310 16.14 -13.54 -9.09
C TYR A 310 16.57 -13.64 -10.56
N CYS A 311 17.62 -14.43 -10.80
CA CYS A 311 18.06 -14.82 -12.14
C CYS A 311 17.39 -16.11 -12.56
N THR A 312 16.64 -16.06 -13.64
CA THR A 312 16.06 -17.28 -14.18
C THR A 312 17.12 -18.11 -14.92
N PRO A 313 17.05 -19.45 -14.83
CA PRO A 313 17.83 -20.33 -15.69
C PRO A 313 17.34 -20.37 -17.14
N LYS A 314 16.18 -19.78 -17.44
CA LYS A 314 15.64 -19.71 -18.82
C LYS A 314 16.50 -18.79 -19.67
N ARG A 315 17.23 -19.39 -20.62
CA ARG A 315 18.24 -18.72 -21.44
C ARG A 315 18.03 -18.90 -22.94
N ASP A 316 16.94 -19.57 -23.28
CA ASP A 316 16.62 -19.90 -24.67
C ASP A 316 15.90 -18.76 -25.41
N GLY A 317 15.58 -17.67 -24.72
CA GLY A 317 14.91 -16.50 -25.29
C GLY A 317 13.47 -16.75 -25.71
N SER A 318 12.84 -17.81 -25.24
CA SER A 318 11.60 -18.32 -25.79
C SER A 318 10.37 -18.07 -24.91
N GLY A 319 9.64 -16.99 -25.19
CA GLY A 319 8.24 -16.83 -24.85
C GLY A 319 7.91 -16.86 -23.36
N VAL A 320 6.64 -17.17 -23.07
CA VAL A 320 6.07 -17.15 -21.73
C VAL A 320 6.38 -18.46 -20.99
N ASN A 321 6.80 -18.32 -19.73
CA ASN A 321 7.06 -19.41 -18.79
C ASN A 321 6.23 -19.18 -17.53
N ASN A 322 5.72 -20.26 -16.93
CA ASN A 322 5.02 -20.15 -15.65
C ASN A 322 6.02 -19.99 -14.49
N LEU A 323 5.60 -19.23 -13.51
CA LEU A 323 6.36 -18.88 -12.32
C LEU A 323 5.46 -19.06 -11.11
N ALA A 324 5.96 -19.73 -10.07
CA ALA A 324 5.33 -19.72 -8.76
C ALA A 324 6.33 -19.29 -7.71
N ILE A 325 5.86 -18.53 -6.73
CA ILE A 325 6.61 -18.14 -5.55
C ILE A 325 5.86 -18.61 -4.32
N SER A 326 6.56 -19.30 -3.42
CA SER A 326 6.03 -19.66 -2.11
C SER A 326 6.81 -18.96 -1.01
N VAL A 327 6.15 -18.71 0.11
CA VAL A 327 6.76 -18.21 1.33
C VAL A 327 6.48 -19.17 2.48
N THR A 328 7.45 -19.31 3.37
CA THR A 328 7.28 -20.04 4.64
C THR A 328 7.78 -19.16 5.77
N ASP A 329 6.91 -18.92 6.75
CA ASP A 329 7.19 -18.12 7.94
C ASP A 329 6.78 -18.94 9.18
N ASP A 330 7.74 -19.53 9.83
CA ASP A 330 7.56 -20.53 10.88
C ASP A 330 6.68 -21.71 10.42
N SER A 331 5.45 -21.80 10.93
CA SER A 331 4.47 -22.83 10.56
C SER A 331 3.48 -22.37 9.47
N ARG A 332 3.52 -21.09 9.08
CA ARG A 332 2.62 -20.52 8.09
C ARG A 332 3.26 -20.61 6.71
N GLN A 333 2.45 -20.85 5.72
CA GLN A 333 2.89 -20.89 4.33
C GLN A 333 1.87 -20.24 3.40
N GLY A 334 2.34 -19.81 2.24
CA GLY A 334 1.50 -19.27 1.20
C GLY A 334 2.21 -19.33 -0.14
N ALA A 335 1.46 -19.31 -1.22
CA ALA A 335 2.03 -19.33 -2.55
C ALA A 335 1.10 -18.66 -3.57
N VAL A 336 1.71 -18.12 -4.63
CA VAL A 336 1.00 -17.54 -5.76
C VAL A 336 1.69 -17.93 -7.06
N GLN A 337 0.92 -18.09 -8.13
CA GLN A 337 1.43 -18.36 -9.45
C GLN A 337 1.20 -17.17 -10.37
N THR A 338 2.18 -16.94 -11.25
CA THR A 338 2.12 -15.97 -12.33
C THR A 338 2.91 -16.50 -13.53
N GLU A 339 3.25 -15.64 -14.47
CA GLU A 339 4.04 -15.99 -15.65
C GLU A 339 4.98 -14.84 -16.01
N PHE A 340 6.07 -15.12 -16.69
CA PHE A 340 6.99 -14.11 -17.21
C PHE A 340 7.40 -14.40 -18.66
N ASN A 341 7.76 -13.36 -19.38
CA ASN A 341 8.20 -13.48 -20.76
C ASN A 341 9.74 -13.47 -20.82
N ALA A 342 10.31 -14.59 -21.28
CA ALA A 342 11.76 -14.78 -21.43
C ALA A 342 12.30 -14.35 -22.79
N ASN A 343 11.53 -13.64 -23.62
CA ASN A 343 11.98 -13.18 -24.94
C ASN A 343 13.24 -12.30 -24.81
N GLY A 344 14.27 -12.66 -25.54
CA GLY A 344 15.53 -11.95 -25.53
C GLY A 344 16.48 -12.31 -24.37
N PHE A 345 16.05 -13.21 -23.47
CA PHE A 345 16.93 -13.68 -22.40
C PHE A 345 18.15 -14.43 -22.99
N SER A 346 19.31 -14.08 -22.42
CA SER A 346 20.57 -14.73 -22.70
C SER A 346 21.27 -15.03 -21.39
N GLY A 347 22.11 -15.85 -21.15
CA GLY A 347 22.59 -16.26 -19.85
C GLY A 347 23.24 -15.17 -19.01
N GLY A 348 23.05 -15.29 -17.73
CA GLY A 348 23.63 -14.47 -16.66
C GLY A 348 22.70 -13.38 -16.15
N CYS A 349 22.92 -13.00 -14.89
CA CYS A 349 22.43 -11.74 -14.32
C CYS A 349 23.67 -10.95 -13.89
N GLN A 350 23.89 -9.82 -14.48
CA GLN A 350 24.93 -8.87 -14.05
C GLN A 350 24.29 -7.71 -13.30
#